data_60f7504b7b425c12e2d13bc148d013ea
#
_entry.id   60f7504b7b425c12e2d13bc148d013ea
#
_cell.length_a   1.000
_cell.length_b   1.000
_cell.length_c   1.000
_cell.angle_alpha   90.00
_cell.angle_beta   90.00
_cell.angle_gamma   90.00
#
_symmetry.space_group_name_H-M   'P 1'
#
loop_
_entity.id
_entity.type
_entity.pdbx_description
1 polymer ?
#
loop_
_entity_poly.entity_id
_entity_poly.type
_entity_poly.pdbx_seq_one_letter_code
_entity_poly.pdbx_strand_id
1 'polypeptide(L)'
;MLKVFHISIIIMGIPSYFSYVIKEHRNIIKKLQNINYKNLYLDSNSIIYDAIKNLEYITKEDYENKIIEKVIEKINSLIEIVKAKKVYIAFDGVAPFAKLNQQKTRRYKSWVINDLFQKKIQWDRCSITPGTNFMNHLNEKIEKYYKENFKHIKVIFSGSDIPGEGEHKIFEYIRENADYHKTNETLIYGLDSDLIMLTLNHLYISNHLYLFRETPEFIKSIDKSL
;
A
#
# COMPACT_ATOMS: atom_id res chain seq x y z
N MET A 1 -20.97 -23.87 31.42
CA MET A 1 -20.98 -24.40 30.03
C MET A 1 -20.56 -23.26 29.11
N LEU A 2 -19.25 -23.12 28.87
CA LEU A 2 -18.70 -22.05 28.04
C LEU A 2 -18.94 -22.42 26.56
N LYS A 3 -19.80 -21.67 25.88
CA LYS A 3 -19.93 -21.78 24.42
C LYS A 3 -18.71 -21.13 23.79
N VAL A 4 -17.80 -21.94 23.28
CA VAL A 4 -16.70 -21.48 22.44
C VAL A 4 -17.31 -21.01 21.11
N PHE A 5 -17.40 -19.70 20.91
CA PHE A 5 -17.73 -19.14 19.61
C PHE A 5 -16.54 -19.34 18.68
N HIS A 6 -16.69 -20.20 17.69
CA HIS A 6 -15.74 -20.32 16.60
C HIS A 6 -15.81 -19.02 15.77
N ILE A 7 -14.93 -18.08 16.05
CA ILE A 7 -14.78 -16.89 15.23
C ILE A 7 -13.97 -17.32 14.00
N SER A 8 -14.66 -17.57 12.89
CA SER A 8 -13.99 -17.73 11.61
C SER A 8 -13.30 -16.41 11.27
N ILE A 9 -11.98 -16.38 11.40
CA ILE A 9 -11.18 -15.26 10.94
C ILE A 9 -11.19 -15.34 9.42
N ILE A 10 -11.94 -14.46 8.78
CA ILE A 10 -11.84 -14.26 7.33
C ILE A 10 -10.49 -13.56 7.11
N ILE A 11 -9.49 -14.34 6.78
CA ILE A 11 -8.14 -13.84 6.44
C ILE A 11 -8.25 -13.36 4.99
N MET A 12 -7.95 -12.09 4.76
CA MET A 12 -7.81 -11.54 3.41
C MET A 12 -6.44 -11.93 2.85
N GLY A 13 -6.40 -12.27 1.57
CA GLY A 13 -5.20 -12.76 0.91
C GLY A 13 -4.92 -14.25 1.19
N ILE A 14 -3.87 -14.78 0.56
CA ILE A 14 -3.42 -16.16 0.78
C ILE A 14 -2.47 -16.16 1.99
N PRO A 15 -2.87 -16.74 3.14
CA PRO A 15 -2.04 -16.76 4.34
C PRO A 15 -0.68 -17.38 4.06
N SER A 16 0.38 -16.73 4.55
CA SER A 16 1.76 -17.22 4.42
C SER A 16 2.29 -17.36 2.98
N TYR A 17 1.55 -16.90 1.96
CA TYR A 17 1.97 -17.06 0.58
C TYR A 17 3.35 -16.42 0.30
N PHE A 18 3.58 -15.22 0.78
CA PHE A 18 4.89 -14.57 0.67
C PHE A 18 6.01 -15.38 1.35
N SER A 19 5.75 -15.92 2.54
CA SER A 19 6.72 -16.79 3.25
C SER A 19 7.00 -18.07 2.48
N TYR A 20 5.97 -18.64 1.82
CA TYR A 20 6.12 -19.79 0.95
C TYR A 20 7.02 -19.46 -0.25
N VAL A 21 6.75 -18.36 -0.95
CA VAL A 21 7.54 -17.91 -2.11
C VAL A 21 9.02 -17.73 -1.72
N ILE A 22 9.30 -17.13 -0.57
CA ILE A 22 10.68 -16.93 -0.09
C ILE A 22 11.38 -18.26 0.16
N LYS A 23 10.69 -19.24 0.73
CA LYS A 23 11.27 -20.54 1.07
C LYS A 23 11.55 -21.38 -0.17
N GLU A 24 10.58 -21.47 -1.07
CA GLU A 24 10.61 -22.40 -2.20
C GLU A 24 11.29 -21.80 -3.45
N HIS A 25 11.25 -20.47 -3.61
CA HIS A 25 11.69 -19.77 -4.82
C HIS A 25 12.69 -18.64 -4.52
N ARG A 26 13.72 -18.91 -3.73
CA ARG A 26 14.74 -17.90 -3.32
C ARG A 26 15.42 -17.22 -4.49
N ASN A 27 15.57 -17.90 -5.60
CA ASN A 27 16.23 -17.41 -6.82
C ASN A 27 15.51 -16.20 -7.47
N ILE A 28 14.21 -16.02 -7.19
CA ILE A 28 13.43 -14.87 -7.73
C ILE A 28 13.55 -13.63 -6.85
N ILE A 29 14.07 -13.77 -5.62
CA ILE A 29 14.20 -12.66 -4.69
C ILE A 29 15.59 -12.04 -4.87
N LYS A 30 15.61 -10.76 -5.08
CA LYS A 30 16.83 -9.98 -5.29
C LYS A 30 16.80 -8.74 -4.41
N LYS A 31 17.96 -8.36 -3.88
CA LYS A 31 18.11 -7.03 -3.28
C LYS A 31 17.96 -5.97 -4.35
N LEU A 32 17.39 -4.84 -3.99
CA LEU A 32 17.31 -3.68 -4.87
C LEU A 32 18.73 -3.18 -5.12
N GLN A 33 19.35 -3.57 -6.23
CA GLN A 33 20.71 -3.21 -6.59
C GLN A 33 20.75 -2.73 -8.04
N ASN A 34 21.37 -1.55 -8.25
CA ASN A 34 21.87 -1.03 -9.54
C ASN A 34 21.00 -1.23 -10.80
N ILE A 35 19.70 -1.46 -10.67
CA ILE A 35 18.78 -1.52 -11.79
C ILE A 35 18.13 -0.15 -11.92
N ASN A 36 18.24 0.45 -13.10
CA ASN A 36 17.57 1.71 -13.40
C ASN A 36 16.10 1.44 -13.72
N TYR A 37 15.28 1.30 -12.69
CA TYR A 37 13.83 1.22 -12.88
C TYR A 37 13.30 2.54 -13.41
N LYS A 38 12.62 2.50 -14.56
CA LYS A 38 12.03 3.72 -15.14
C LYS A 38 10.79 4.16 -14.40
N ASN A 39 10.04 3.20 -13.87
CA ASN A 39 8.76 3.45 -13.23
C ASN A 39 8.73 2.91 -11.80
N LEU A 40 8.16 3.70 -10.88
CA LEU A 40 7.83 3.31 -9.52
C LEU A 40 6.33 3.53 -9.28
N TYR A 41 5.59 2.46 -9.06
CA TYR A 41 4.15 2.49 -8.80
C TYR A 41 3.88 2.06 -7.37
N LEU A 42 3.14 2.88 -6.64
CA LEU A 42 2.98 2.74 -5.19
C LEU A 42 1.52 2.43 -4.87
N ASP A 43 1.28 1.25 -4.30
CA ASP A 43 0.08 0.99 -3.52
C ASP A 43 0.26 1.61 -2.14
N SER A 44 -0.32 2.82 -1.98
CA SER A 44 0.07 3.74 -0.91
C SER A 44 -0.76 3.63 0.37
N ASN A 45 -1.82 2.83 0.40
CA ASN A 45 -2.64 2.73 1.60
C ASN A 45 -1.89 2.18 2.81
N SER A 46 -1.00 1.21 2.60
CA SER A 46 -0.15 0.66 3.66
C SER A 46 0.76 1.73 4.29
N ILE A 47 1.19 2.72 3.50
CA ILE A 47 2.05 3.82 3.97
C ILE A 47 1.32 4.69 5.01
N ILE A 48 0.00 4.93 4.86
CA ILE A 48 -0.79 5.67 5.85
C ILE A 48 -0.80 4.94 7.19
N TYR A 49 -0.99 3.61 7.16
CA TYR A 49 -1.00 2.80 8.39
C TYR A 49 0.38 2.76 9.07
N ASP A 50 1.46 2.80 8.29
CA ASP A 50 2.82 2.87 8.83
C ASP A 50 3.11 4.26 9.41
N ALA A 51 2.64 5.32 8.78
CA ALA A 51 2.80 6.69 9.26
C ALA A 51 2.17 6.94 10.64
N ILE A 52 1.09 6.22 10.97
CA ILE A 52 0.41 6.34 12.28
C ILE A 52 1.22 5.70 13.41
N LYS A 53 2.09 4.74 13.11
CA LYS A 53 2.88 4.07 14.13
C LYS A 53 3.81 5.06 14.82
N ASN A 54 3.83 5.01 16.16
CA ASN A 54 4.73 5.83 16.98
C ASN A 54 4.53 7.36 16.87
N LEU A 55 3.35 7.83 16.41
CA LEU A 55 2.99 9.22 16.47
C LEU A 55 2.30 9.56 17.80
N GLU A 56 2.74 10.65 18.44
CA GLU A 56 2.07 11.20 19.60
C GLU A 56 0.86 12.04 19.16
N TYR A 57 -0.27 11.81 19.83
CA TYR A 57 -1.49 12.57 19.62
C TYR A 57 -1.52 13.79 20.56
N ILE A 58 -1.59 14.98 19.97
CA ILE A 58 -1.74 16.25 20.69
C ILE A 58 -3.14 16.80 20.41
N THR A 59 -3.38 17.19 19.17
CA THR A 59 -4.70 17.60 18.68
C THR A 59 -5.01 16.78 17.41
N LYS A 60 -6.29 16.74 17.04
CA LYS A 60 -6.69 16.03 15.81
C LYS A 60 -6.00 16.59 14.57
N GLU A 61 -5.99 17.92 14.46
CA GLU A 61 -5.41 18.62 13.29
C GLU A 61 -3.90 18.41 13.19
N ASP A 62 -3.17 18.59 14.30
CA ASP A 62 -1.73 18.36 14.34
C ASP A 62 -1.39 16.90 14.00
N TYR A 63 -2.16 15.96 14.55
CA TYR A 63 -1.96 14.53 14.31
C TYR A 63 -2.18 14.15 12.84
N GLU A 64 -3.27 14.63 12.22
CA GLU A 64 -3.58 14.39 10.81
C GLU A 64 -2.53 15.02 9.89
N ASN A 65 -2.06 16.23 10.18
CA ASN A 65 -0.98 16.86 9.43
C ASN A 65 0.34 16.07 9.53
N LYS A 66 0.72 15.61 10.71
CA LYS A 66 1.90 14.77 10.91
C LYS A 66 1.82 13.43 10.17
N ILE A 67 0.64 12.81 10.08
CA ILE A 67 0.44 11.61 9.27
C ILE A 67 0.74 11.93 7.81
N ILE A 68 0.20 13.02 7.27
CA ILE A 68 0.39 13.43 5.88
C ILE A 68 1.88 13.70 5.59
N GLU A 69 2.56 14.42 6.47
CA GLU A 69 4.00 14.68 6.35
C GLU A 69 4.81 13.38 6.29
N LYS A 70 4.54 12.42 7.20
CA LYS A 70 5.21 11.12 7.19
C LYS A 70 4.90 10.28 5.96
N VAL A 71 3.69 10.37 5.41
CA VAL A 71 3.35 9.72 4.14
C VAL A 71 4.19 10.31 3.01
N ILE A 72 4.31 11.62 2.93
CA ILE A 72 5.13 12.32 1.93
C ILE A 72 6.61 11.94 2.09
N GLU A 73 7.15 11.97 3.32
CA GLU A 73 8.53 11.56 3.62
C GLU A 73 8.80 10.13 3.15
N LYS A 74 7.90 9.21 3.44
CA LYS A 74 8.04 7.80 3.03
C LYS A 74 8.03 7.65 1.51
N ILE A 75 7.09 8.28 0.82
CA ILE A 75 7.03 8.24 -0.65
C ILE A 75 8.30 8.86 -1.24
N ASN A 76 8.78 9.99 -0.71
CA ASN A 76 10.02 10.62 -1.16
C ASN A 76 11.22 9.68 -0.98
N SER A 77 11.33 9.02 0.17
CA SER A 77 12.41 8.05 0.41
C SER A 77 12.40 6.90 -0.61
N LEU A 78 11.22 6.41 -0.99
CA LEU A 78 11.08 5.37 -2.02
C LEU A 78 11.49 5.88 -3.41
N ILE A 79 11.12 7.12 -3.75
CA ILE A 79 11.52 7.77 -5.01
C ILE A 79 13.04 7.92 -5.07
N GLU A 80 13.67 8.35 -3.99
CA GLU A 80 15.13 8.54 -3.89
C GLU A 80 15.89 7.20 -4.00
N ILE A 81 15.39 6.15 -3.36
CA ILE A 81 15.99 4.81 -3.42
C ILE A 81 15.94 4.26 -4.85
N VAL A 82 14.78 4.40 -5.52
CA VAL A 82 14.56 3.82 -6.85
C VAL A 82 15.07 4.70 -7.96
N LYS A 83 15.11 6.02 -7.77
CA LYS A 83 15.49 7.05 -8.77
C LYS A 83 14.66 6.95 -10.06
N ALA A 84 13.39 6.62 -9.93
CA ALA A 84 12.47 6.47 -11.04
C ALA A 84 12.21 7.80 -11.76
N LYS A 85 11.98 7.72 -13.09
CA LYS A 85 11.63 8.87 -13.91
C LYS A 85 10.10 9.11 -13.98
N LYS A 86 9.33 8.10 -13.67
CA LYS A 86 7.87 8.14 -13.59
C LYS A 86 7.42 7.49 -12.29
N VAL A 87 6.54 8.17 -11.57
CA VAL A 87 5.97 7.68 -10.31
C VAL A 87 4.45 7.67 -10.45
N TYR A 88 3.81 6.58 -10.07
CA TYR A 88 2.35 6.46 -9.94
C TYR A 88 2.03 6.25 -8.47
N ILE A 89 1.30 7.19 -7.87
CA ILE A 89 0.90 7.13 -6.46
C ILE A 89 -0.59 6.80 -6.43
N ALA A 90 -0.96 5.63 -5.93
CA ALA A 90 -2.35 5.20 -5.84
C ALA A 90 -2.79 5.05 -4.37
N PHE A 91 -3.90 5.70 -4.03
CA PHE A 91 -4.62 5.45 -2.78
C PHE A 91 -5.94 4.73 -3.09
N ASP A 92 -6.41 3.91 -2.14
CA ASP A 92 -7.70 3.24 -2.27
C ASP A 92 -8.84 4.26 -2.36
N GLY A 93 -9.64 4.11 -3.39
CA GLY A 93 -10.95 4.73 -3.53
C GLY A 93 -12.06 3.78 -3.09
N VAL A 94 -13.27 4.07 -3.53
CA VAL A 94 -14.42 3.21 -3.21
C VAL A 94 -14.22 1.84 -3.85
N ALA A 95 -14.19 0.81 -3.00
CA ALA A 95 -14.03 -0.56 -3.41
C ALA A 95 -15.34 -1.15 -3.98
N PRO A 96 -15.28 -2.24 -4.76
CA PRO A 96 -16.46 -2.97 -5.21
C PRO A 96 -17.35 -3.43 -4.03
N PHE A 97 -18.65 -3.57 -4.27
CA PHE A 97 -19.64 -3.84 -3.22
C PHE A 97 -19.30 -5.03 -2.33
N ALA A 98 -18.82 -6.14 -2.90
CA ALA A 98 -18.41 -7.32 -2.15
C ALA A 98 -17.28 -7.01 -1.14
N LYS A 99 -16.34 -6.17 -1.51
CA LYS A 99 -15.23 -5.76 -0.65
C LYS A 99 -15.68 -4.79 0.45
N LEU A 100 -16.70 -3.95 0.18
CA LEU A 100 -17.27 -3.03 1.18
C LEU A 100 -17.82 -3.81 2.40
N ASN A 101 -18.52 -4.91 2.18
CA ASN A 101 -19.03 -5.75 3.26
C ASN A 101 -17.89 -6.34 4.11
N GLN A 102 -16.84 -6.78 3.47
CA GLN A 102 -15.66 -7.31 4.14
C GLN A 102 -14.93 -6.23 4.95
N GLN A 103 -14.74 -5.03 4.38
CA GLN A 103 -14.17 -3.87 5.07
C GLN A 103 -15.03 -3.47 6.29
N LYS A 104 -16.36 -3.42 6.15
CA LYS A 104 -17.29 -3.13 7.23
C LYS A 104 -17.15 -4.14 8.37
N THR A 105 -17.13 -5.43 8.06
CA THR A 105 -16.97 -6.50 9.06
C THR A 105 -15.64 -6.38 9.80
N ARG A 106 -14.55 -6.08 9.09
CA ARG A 106 -13.22 -5.88 9.70
C ARG A 106 -13.20 -4.69 10.66
N ARG A 107 -13.80 -3.56 10.27
CA ARG A 107 -13.89 -2.36 11.12
C ARG A 107 -14.73 -2.62 12.37
N TYR A 108 -15.87 -3.28 12.20
CA TYR A 108 -16.73 -3.65 13.32
C TYR A 108 -16.01 -4.56 14.32
N LYS A 109 -15.30 -5.58 13.84
CA LYS A 109 -14.45 -6.43 14.70
C LYS A 109 -13.39 -5.63 15.46
N SER A 110 -12.72 -4.71 14.79
CA SER A 110 -11.74 -3.83 15.44
C SER A 110 -12.36 -2.96 16.51
N TRP A 111 -13.54 -2.40 16.25
CA TRP A 111 -14.29 -1.62 17.22
C TRP A 111 -14.66 -2.45 18.45
N VAL A 112 -15.25 -3.64 18.26
CA VAL A 112 -15.62 -4.55 19.35
C VAL A 112 -14.40 -4.92 20.21
N ILE A 113 -13.27 -5.24 19.57
CA ILE A 113 -12.04 -5.59 20.28
C ILE A 113 -11.56 -4.41 21.13
N ASN A 114 -11.56 -3.19 20.58
CA ASN A 114 -11.13 -2.01 21.31
C ASN A 114 -12.06 -1.69 22.49
N ASP A 115 -13.36 -1.86 22.32
CA ASP A 115 -14.36 -1.67 23.38
C ASP A 115 -14.17 -2.71 24.51
N LEU A 116 -14.03 -3.99 24.17
CA LEU A 116 -13.78 -5.07 25.14
C LEU A 116 -12.50 -4.85 25.96
N PHE A 117 -11.45 -4.32 25.36
CA PHE A 117 -10.19 -4.02 26.03
C PHE A 117 -10.11 -2.59 26.60
N GLN A 118 -11.22 -1.84 26.57
CA GLN A 118 -11.33 -0.44 27.06
C GLN A 118 -10.19 0.46 26.57
N LYS A 119 -9.75 0.25 25.31
CA LYS A 119 -8.68 1.04 24.71
C LYS A 119 -9.19 2.45 24.40
N LYS A 120 -8.58 3.47 25.01
CA LYS A 120 -8.81 4.85 24.60
C LYS A 120 -8.28 5.07 23.19
N ILE A 121 -9.19 5.22 22.25
CA ILE A 121 -8.87 5.57 20.87
C ILE A 121 -8.79 7.10 20.81
N GLN A 122 -7.60 7.63 20.59
CA GLN A 122 -7.36 9.07 20.47
C GLN A 122 -7.73 9.59 19.07
N TRP A 123 -7.52 8.76 18.04
CA TRP A 123 -7.87 9.04 16.66
C TRP A 123 -8.48 7.81 15.99
N ASP A 124 -9.62 8.00 15.33
CA ASP A 124 -10.33 6.87 14.71
C ASP A 124 -9.74 6.56 13.33
N ARG A 125 -9.21 5.34 13.19
CA ARG A 125 -8.69 4.81 11.91
C ARG A 125 -9.75 4.69 10.82
N CYS A 126 -11.04 4.77 11.15
CA CYS A 126 -12.10 4.89 10.16
C CYS A 126 -11.98 6.17 9.32
N SER A 127 -11.22 7.16 9.80
CA SER A 127 -10.84 8.33 9.00
C SER A 127 -10.07 7.97 7.73
N ILE A 128 -9.39 6.79 7.70
CA ILE A 128 -8.76 6.24 6.49
C ILE A 128 -9.84 5.51 5.67
N THR A 129 -10.83 6.27 5.21
CA THR A 129 -11.90 5.76 4.36
C THR A 129 -12.13 6.76 3.24
N PRO A 130 -12.29 6.32 1.98
CA PRO A 130 -12.61 7.21 0.87
C PRO A 130 -13.79 8.11 1.20
N GLY A 131 -13.68 9.41 0.91
CA GLY A 131 -14.71 10.41 1.15
C GLY A 131 -14.72 11.04 2.54
N THR A 132 -13.84 10.64 3.46
CA THR A 132 -13.67 11.34 4.75
C THR A 132 -12.88 12.64 4.59
N ASN A 133 -13.07 13.57 5.52
CA ASN A 133 -12.31 14.83 5.54
C ASN A 133 -10.80 14.60 5.59
N PHE A 134 -10.33 13.62 6.35
CA PHE A 134 -8.91 13.27 6.41
C PHE A 134 -8.39 12.82 5.03
N MET A 135 -9.08 11.91 4.35
CA MET A 135 -8.63 11.42 3.04
C MET A 135 -8.70 12.51 1.96
N ASN A 136 -9.68 13.38 2.01
CA ASN A 136 -9.74 14.54 1.11
C ASN A 136 -8.56 15.47 1.34
N HIS A 137 -8.26 15.79 2.61
CA HIS A 137 -7.14 16.64 2.98
C HIS A 137 -5.79 16.00 2.58
N LEU A 138 -5.64 14.69 2.78
CA LEU A 138 -4.46 13.94 2.35
C LEU A 138 -4.28 14.01 0.82
N ASN A 139 -5.34 13.79 0.05
CA ASN A 139 -5.31 13.90 -1.42
C ASN A 139 -4.82 15.27 -1.86
N GLU A 140 -5.44 16.34 -1.35
CA GLU A 140 -5.11 17.74 -1.71
C GLU A 140 -3.64 18.06 -1.38
N LYS A 141 -3.18 17.69 -0.20
CA LYS A 141 -1.80 17.98 0.24
C LYS A 141 -0.77 17.21 -0.59
N ILE A 142 -1.00 15.93 -0.86
CA ILE A 142 -0.08 15.10 -1.64
C ILE A 142 -0.04 15.57 -3.10
N GLU A 143 -1.20 15.75 -3.72
CA GLU A 143 -1.26 16.22 -5.12
C GLU A 143 -0.54 17.57 -5.29
N LYS A 144 -0.84 18.54 -4.41
CA LYS A 144 -0.18 19.84 -4.41
C LYS A 144 1.32 19.72 -4.24
N TYR A 145 1.76 18.92 -3.24
CA TYR A 145 3.19 18.75 -2.96
C TYR A 145 3.97 18.22 -4.17
N TYR A 146 3.50 17.16 -4.82
CA TYR A 146 4.20 16.57 -5.96
C TYR A 146 4.12 17.45 -7.21
N LYS A 147 3.03 18.18 -7.42
CA LYS A 147 2.89 19.14 -8.52
C LYS A 147 3.88 20.30 -8.41
N GLU A 148 4.15 20.76 -7.21
CA GLU A 148 5.03 21.91 -6.95
C GLU A 148 6.51 21.51 -6.93
N ASN A 149 6.86 20.37 -6.32
CA ASN A 149 8.24 20.03 -5.98
C ASN A 149 8.92 19.03 -6.93
N PHE A 150 8.17 18.24 -7.71
CA PHE A 150 8.72 17.16 -8.54
C PHE A 150 8.57 17.42 -10.05
N LYS A 151 8.94 18.61 -10.51
CA LYS A 151 8.84 19.01 -11.94
C LYS A 151 9.77 18.21 -12.86
N HIS A 152 10.80 17.57 -12.35
CA HIS A 152 11.80 16.80 -13.09
C HIS A 152 11.44 15.32 -13.26
N ILE A 153 10.39 14.83 -12.58
CA ILE A 153 9.84 13.47 -12.70
C ILE A 153 8.37 13.57 -13.10
N LYS A 154 7.91 12.60 -13.88
CA LYS A 154 6.48 12.50 -14.18
C LYS A 154 5.77 11.82 -13.00
N VAL A 155 5.05 12.58 -12.19
CA VAL A 155 4.20 12.03 -11.13
C VAL A 155 2.76 11.95 -11.63
N ILE A 156 2.14 10.78 -11.46
CA ILE A 156 0.72 10.52 -11.68
C ILE A 156 0.12 10.24 -10.31
N PHE A 157 -0.88 11.01 -9.92
CA PHE A 157 -1.57 10.85 -8.65
C PHE A 157 -2.98 10.31 -8.89
N SER A 158 -3.34 9.25 -8.19
CA SER A 158 -4.69 8.66 -8.17
C SER A 158 -5.17 8.58 -6.72
N GLY A 159 -5.88 9.62 -6.30
CA GLY A 159 -6.37 9.78 -4.95
C GLY A 159 -7.52 8.86 -4.57
N SER A 160 -7.97 8.98 -3.34
CA SER A 160 -9.10 8.20 -2.82
C SER A 160 -10.47 8.62 -3.36
N ASP A 161 -10.55 9.72 -4.09
CA ASP A 161 -11.71 10.21 -4.83
C ASP A 161 -11.97 9.42 -6.11
N ILE A 162 -10.93 8.78 -6.68
CA ILE A 162 -11.03 7.90 -7.85
C ILE A 162 -11.42 6.50 -7.38
N PRO A 163 -12.49 5.88 -7.92
CA PRO A 163 -12.93 4.54 -7.52
C PRO A 163 -11.86 3.46 -7.76
N GLY A 164 -11.93 2.38 -6.99
CA GLY A 164 -11.03 1.22 -7.09
C GLY A 164 -9.93 1.21 -6.02
N GLU A 165 -9.41 0.03 -5.73
CA GLU A 165 -8.30 -0.16 -4.82
C GLU A 165 -6.98 0.22 -5.48
N GLY A 166 -5.99 0.67 -4.71
CA GLY A 166 -4.72 1.17 -5.22
C GLY A 166 -4.03 0.19 -6.17
N GLU A 167 -3.97 -1.09 -5.78
CA GLU A 167 -3.41 -2.16 -6.60
C GLU A 167 -4.15 -2.31 -7.95
N HIS A 168 -5.48 -2.25 -7.95
CA HIS A 168 -6.26 -2.37 -9.19
C HIS A 168 -6.05 -1.19 -10.14
N LYS A 169 -5.96 0.03 -9.61
CA LYS A 169 -5.64 1.23 -10.39
C LYS A 169 -4.27 1.14 -11.06
N ILE A 170 -3.26 0.62 -10.34
CA ILE A 170 -1.92 0.39 -10.88
C ILE A 170 -1.97 -0.59 -12.06
N PHE A 171 -2.62 -1.74 -11.89
CA PHE A 171 -2.67 -2.74 -12.95
C PHE A 171 -3.60 -2.35 -14.11
N GLU A 172 -4.64 -1.56 -13.87
CA GLU A 172 -5.43 -0.94 -14.93
C GLU A 172 -4.57 -0.01 -15.78
N TYR A 173 -3.80 0.87 -15.14
CA TYR A 173 -2.86 1.74 -15.83
C TYR A 173 -1.81 0.97 -16.63
N ILE A 174 -1.32 -0.15 -16.12
CA ILE A 174 -0.38 -1.03 -16.83
C ILE A 174 -1.04 -1.63 -18.08
N ARG A 175 -2.30 -2.09 -18.00
CA ARG A 175 -3.05 -2.63 -19.15
C ARG A 175 -3.30 -1.57 -20.23
N GLU A 176 -3.72 -0.38 -19.82
CA GLU A 176 -4.00 0.73 -20.74
C GLU A 176 -2.73 1.22 -21.45
N ASN A 177 -1.56 1.03 -20.84
CA ASN A 177 -0.27 1.45 -21.39
C ASN A 177 0.64 0.24 -21.67
N ALA A 178 0.07 -0.87 -22.16
CA ALA A 178 0.75 -2.15 -22.32
C ALA A 178 2.04 -2.05 -23.16
N ASP A 179 1.99 -1.34 -24.29
CA ASP A 179 3.16 -1.20 -25.19
C ASP A 179 4.32 -0.46 -24.50
N TYR A 180 4.02 0.54 -23.69
CA TYR A 180 5.02 1.23 -22.91
C TYR A 180 5.71 0.30 -21.90
N HIS A 181 4.95 -0.57 -21.23
CA HIS A 181 5.47 -1.45 -20.19
C HIS A 181 6.23 -2.66 -20.74
N LYS A 182 6.04 -3.03 -22.01
CA LYS A 182 6.82 -4.10 -22.65
C LYS A 182 8.33 -3.85 -22.66
N THR A 183 8.74 -2.60 -22.66
CA THR A 183 10.15 -2.20 -22.78
C THR A 183 10.69 -1.37 -21.62
N ASN A 184 9.86 -1.09 -20.61
CA ASN A 184 10.24 -0.23 -19.51
C ASN A 184 10.03 -0.94 -18.17
N GLU A 185 11.12 -1.08 -17.42
CA GLU A 185 11.12 -1.70 -16.09
C GLU A 185 10.19 -0.94 -15.16
N THR A 186 9.26 -1.65 -14.55
CA THR A 186 8.28 -1.13 -13.62
C THR A 186 8.41 -1.82 -12.29
N LEU A 187 8.70 -1.05 -11.26
CA LEU A 187 8.77 -1.50 -9.89
C LEU A 187 7.46 -1.13 -9.19
N ILE A 188 6.75 -2.12 -8.66
CA ILE A 188 5.48 -1.95 -7.96
C ILE A 188 5.73 -2.15 -6.47
N TYR A 189 5.52 -1.11 -5.67
CA TYR A 189 5.65 -1.16 -4.22
C TYR A 189 4.31 -1.48 -3.58
N GLY A 190 4.32 -2.43 -2.65
CA GLY A 190 3.19 -2.74 -1.80
C GLY A 190 3.47 -3.95 -0.91
N LEU A 191 2.71 -4.05 0.18
CA LEU A 191 2.92 -5.07 1.20
C LEU A 191 1.96 -6.24 1.11
N ASP A 192 0.87 -6.11 0.35
CA ASP A 192 -0.13 -7.17 0.22
C ASP A 192 0.35 -8.33 -0.65
N SER A 193 -0.04 -9.54 -0.26
CA SER A 193 0.31 -10.75 -1.00
C SER A 193 -0.44 -10.87 -2.33
N ASP A 194 -1.58 -10.18 -2.44
CA ASP A 194 -2.42 -10.16 -3.62
C ASP A 194 -1.68 -9.52 -4.82
N LEU A 195 -0.78 -8.55 -4.55
CA LEU A 195 0.10 -7.95 -5.55
C LEU A 195 0.99 -8.99 -6.26
N ILE A 196 1.39 -10.07 -5.58
CA ILE A 196 2.16 -11.15 -6.21
C ILE A 196 1.32 -11.81 -7.31
N MET A 197 0.08 -12.17 -7.00
CA MET A 197 -0.83 -12.80 -7.95
C MET A 197 -1.20 -11.85 -9.10
N LEU A 198 -1.46 -10.60 -8.78
CA LEU A 198 -1.74 -9.59 -9.79
C LEU A 198 -0.56 -9.39 -10.74
N THR A 199 0.67 -9.32 -10.21
CA THR A 199 1.87 -9.20 -11.06
C THR A 199 2.05 -10.42 -11.95
N LEU A 200 1.93 -11.64 -11.41
CA LEU A 200 2.01 -12.88 -12.20
C LEU A 200 0.96 -12.91 -13.32
N ASN A 201 -0.27 -12.48 -13.03
CA ASN A 201 -1.35 -12.42 -14.02
C ASN A 201 -1.12 -11.39 -15.12
N HIS A 202 -0.16 -10.47 -14.97
CA HIS A 202 0.16 -9.42 -15.95
C HIS A 202 1.48 -9.67 -16.70
N LEU A 203 2.14 -10.82 -16.48
CA LEU A 203 3.36 -11.17 -17.21
C LEU A 203 3.15 -11.32 -18.72
N TYR A 204 1.92 -11.57 -19.16
CA TYR A 204 1.59 -11.59 -20.60
C TYR A 204 1.70 -10.19 -21.24
N ILE A 205 1.63 -9.13 -20.45
CA ILE A 205 1.87 -7.74 -20.90
C ILE A 205 3.36 -7.44 -20.92
N SER A 206 4.06 -7.78 -19.84
CA SER A 206 5.47 -7.44 -19.70
C SER A 206 6.20 -8.34 -18.71
N ASN A 207 7.39 -8.79 -19.11
CA ASN A 207 8.34 -9.48 -18.25
C ASN A 207 9.19 -8.53 -17.42
N HIS A 208 8.94 -7.22 -17.52
CA HIS A 208 9.67 -6.15 -16.82
C HIS A 208 8.88 -5.57 -15.63
N LEU A 209 7.99 -6.37 -15.05
CA LEU A 209 7.25 -6.05 -13.83
C LEU A 209 7.94 -6.69 -12.63
N TYR A 210 8.25 -5.89 -11.64
CA TYR A 210 8.92 -6.32 -10.41
C TYR A 210 8.12 -5.84 -9.20
N LEU A 211 8.06 -6.68 -8.15
CA LEU A 211 7.52 -6.27 -6.87
C LEU A 211 8.62 -5.77 -5.95
N PHE A 212 8.37 -4.65 -5.32
CA PHE A 212 9.24 -4.07 -4.30
C PHE A 212 8.49 -4.03 -2.97
N ARG A 213 9.08 -4.64 -1.96
CA ARG A 213 8.55 -4.60 -0.61
C ARG A 213 9.67 -4.59 0.40
N GLU A 214 9.40 -4.01 1.55
CA GLU A 214 10.33 -4.07 2.67
C GLU A 214 10.42 -5.50 3.20
N THR A 215 11.61 -5.88 3.63
CA THR A 215 11.83 -7.20 4.22
C THR A 215 11.27 -7.21 5.64
N PRO A 216 10.18 -7.94 5.93
CA PRO A 216 9.68 -8.05 7.29
C PRO A 216 10.73 -8.68 8.21
N GLU A 217 10.74 -8.32 9.50
CA GLU A 217 11.72 -8.84 10.46
C GLU A 217 11.73 -10.37 10.57
N PHE A 218 10.55 -11.01 10.45
CA PHE A 218 10.47 -12.48 10.48
C PHE A 218 11.18 -13.14 9.29
N ILE A 219 11.36 -12.44 8.18
CA ILE A 219 12.10 -12.94 7.02
C ILE A 219 13.59 -12.97 7.31
N LYS A 220 14.12 -12.00 8.05
CA LYS A 220 15.51 -11.98 8.50
C LYS A 220 15.86 -13.19 9.37
N SER A 221 14.86 -13.79 10.04
CA SER A 221 15.05 -15.05 10.78
C SER A 221 15.13 -16.28 9.86
N ILE A 222 14.55 -16.21 8.65
CA ILE A 222 14.58 -17.28 7.65
C ILE A 222 15.81 -17.15 6.75
N ASP A 223 16.16 -15.93 6.38
CA ASP A 223 17.31 -15.65 5.53
C ASP A 223 17.95 -14.31 5.95
N LYS A 224 19.12 -14.42 6.62
CA LYS A 224 19.90 -13.28 7.10
C LYS A 224 20.55 -12.47 5.95
N SER A 225 20.55 -12.99 4.73
CA SER A 225 21.13 -12.32 3.57
C SER A 225 20.17 -11.30 2.93
N LEU A 226 18.88 -11.37 3.29
CA LEU A 226 17.83 -10.45 2.89
C LEU A 226 17.61 -9.39 3.97
#